data_3175882124d75768fa096aa35a32c4e2
#
_entry.id   3175882124d75768fa096aa35a32c4e2
#
_cell.length_a   1.000
_cell.length_b   1.000
_cell.length_c   1.000
_cell.angle_alpha   90.00
_cell.angle_beta   90.00
_cell.angle_gamma   90.00
#
_symmetry.space_group_name_H-M   'P 1'
#
loop_
_entity.id
_entity.type
_entity.pdbx_description
1 polymer ?
#
loop_
_entity_poly.entity_id
_entity_poly.type
_entity_poly.pdbx_seq_one_letter_code
_entity_poly.pdbx_strand_id
1 'polypeptide(L)'
;MPDMRIISRKTLKDFWERHPDAQQSLQAWYDDARHAEWKSPAEIKSTYRNASFIANNRVVFNIKGNRYRLIAAIQYQHGIVYIRFVGSHKEYETIDAAAI
;
A
#
# COMPACT_ATOMS: atom_id res chain seq x y z
N MET A 1 -22.24 -3.23 -2.38
CA MET A 1 -21.24 -2.57 -1.54
C MET A 1 -20.08 -2.11 -2.40
N PRO A 2 -19.70 -0.88 -2.26
CA PRO A 2 -18.59 -0.39 -3.05
C PRO A 2 -17.27 -0.95 -2.54
N ASP A 3 -16.48 -1.45 -3.46
CA ASP A 3 -15.10 -1.79 -3.19
C ASP A 3 -14.29 -0.49 -3.07
N MET A 4 -13.12 -0.55 -2.43
CA MET A 4 -12.22 0.58 -2.47
C MET A 4 -11.59 0.68 -3.86
N ARG A 5 -11.40 1.91 -4.31
CA ARG A 5 -10.78 2.16 -5.60
C ARG A 5 -9.28 2.31 -5.42
N ILE A 6 -8.51 1.50 -6.12
CA ILE A 6 -7.05 1.53 -6.04
C ILE A 6 -6.50 2.26 -7.27
N ILE A 7 -5.76 3.32 -7.05
CA ILE A 7 -5.12 4.09 -8.13
C ILE A 7 -3.62 4.04 -7.92
N SER A 8 -2.89 3.28 -8.71
CA SER A 8 -3.48 2.39 -9.69
C SER A 8 -2.81 1.03 -9.61
N ARG A 9 -3.55 0.02 -10.04
CA ARG A 9 -3.02 -1.34 -10.12
C ARG A 9 -1.80 -1.40 -11.05
N LYS A 10 -1.78 -0.56 -12.08
CA LYS A 10 -0.66 -0.51 -13.03
C LYS A 10 0.66 -0.23 -12.32
N THR A 11 0.68 0.65 -11.34
CA THR A 11 1.89 0.96 -10.57
C THR A 11 2.45 -0.30 -9.91
N LEU A 12 1.57 -1.12 -9.34
CA LEU A 12 1.98 -2.37 -8.71
C LEU A 12 2.49 -3.37 -9.75
N LYS A 13 1.75 -3.49 -10.86
CA LYS A 13 2.12 -4.42 -11.92
C LYS A 13 3.46 -4.06 -12.52
N ASP A 14 3.70 -2.78 -12.80
CA ASP A 14 4.97 -2.33 -13.35
C ASP A 14 6.13 -2.71 -12.42
N PHE A 15 5.90 -2.58 -11.13
CA PHE A 15 6.93 -2.95 -10.16
C PHE A 15 7.20 -4.46 -10.14
N TRP A 16 6.15 -5.28 -10.09
CA TRP A 16 6.39 -6.72 -9.99
C TRP A 16 6.92 -7.33 -11.29
N GLU A 17 6.76 -6.65 -12.42
CA GLU A 17 7.39 -7.08 -13.66
C GLU A 17 8.90 -6.92 -13.59
N ARG A 18 9.38 -5.91 -12.87
CA ARG A 18 10.81 -5.71 -12.62
C ARG A 18 11.32 -6.51 -11.42
N HIS A 19 10.42 -6.84 -10.51
CA HIS A 19 10.75 -7.57 -9.28
C HIS A 19 9.76 -8.73 -9.12
N PRO A 20 9.94 -9.82 -9.89
CA PRO A 20 8.96 -10.92 -9.89
C PRO A 20 8.69 -11.56 -8.54
N ASP A 21 9.65 -11.50 -7.62
CA ASP A 21 9.48 -12.06 -6.28
C ASP A 21 8.47 -11.26 -5.44
N ALA A 22 8.12 -10.05 -5.87
CA ALA A 22 7.12 -9.23 -5.18
C ALA A 22 5.70 -9.48 -5.68
N GLN A 23 5.54 -10.15 -6.82
CA GLN A 23 4.25 -10.26 -7.48
C GLN A 23 3.17 -10.85 -6.60
N GLN A 24 3.43 -12.00 -6.02
CA GLN A 24 2.42 -12.69 -5.22
C GLN A 24 1.95 -11.85 -4.03
N SER A 25 2.90 -11.23 -3.34
CA SER A 25 2.59 -10.39 -2.18
C SER A 25 1.82 -9.13 -2.58
N LEU A 26 2.18 -8.51 -3.70
CA LEU A 26 1.50 -7.31 -4.16
C LEU A 26 0.10 -7.62 -4.68
N GLN A 27 -0.08 -8.75 -5.36
CA GLN A 27 -1.41 -9.17 -5.81
C GLN A 27 -2.32 -9.44 -4.62
N ALA A 28 -1.80 -10.11 -3.59
CA ALA A 28 -2.56 -10.40 -2.38
C ALA A 28 -2.97 -9.10 -1.68
N TRP A 29 -2.03 -8.15 -1.58
CA TRP A 29 -2.33 -6.85 -0.99
C TRP A 29 -3.41 -6.12 -1.80
N TYR A 30 -3.29 -6.13 -3.13
CA TYR A 30 -4.25 -5.48 -4.01
C TYR A 30 -5.66 -6.04 -3.81
N ASP A 31 -5.77 -7.36 -3.77
CA ASP A 31 -7.07 -8.01 -3.58
C ASP A 31 -7.65 -7.68 -2.22
N ASP A 32 -6.84 -7.71 -1.18
CA ASP A 32 -7.28 -7.35 0.17
C ASP A 32 -7.76 -5.91 0.23
N ALA A 33 -6.95 -4.99 -0.28
CA ALA A 33 -7.26 -3.56 -0.22
C ALA A 33 -8.52 -3.22 -1.00
N ARG A 34 -8.68 -3.83 -2.16
CA ARG A 34 -9.82 -3.57 -3.02
C ARG A 34 -11.14 -3.90 -2.34
N HIS A 35 -11.17 -4.98 -1.56
CA HIS A 35 -12.40 -5.46 -0.93
C HIS A 35 -12.53 -5.07 0.54
N ALA A 36 -11.57 -4.32 1.09
CA ALA A 36 -11.49 -4.11 2.52
C ALA A 36 -12.46 -3.09 3.09
N GLU A 37 -12.87 -2.11 2.32
CA GLU A 37 -13.74 -1.02 2.79
C GLU A 37 -13.19 -0.34 4.04
N TRP A 38 -11.88 -0.04 4.04
CA TRP A 38 -11.26 0.60 5.20
C TRP A 38 -11.87 1.96 5.49
N LYS A 39 -12.33 2.15 6.72
CA LYS A 39 -12.94 3.39 7.19
C LYS A 39 -12.01 4.17 8.12
N SER A 40 -11.00 3.52 8.65
CA SER A 40 -10.09 4.13 9.62
C SER A 40 -8.75 3.39 9.64
N PRO A 41 -7.70 4.04 10.18
CA PRO A 41 -6.42 3.37 10.37
C PRO A 41 -6.51 2.10 11.22
N ALA A 42 -7.41 2.09 12.21
CA ALA A 42 -7.55 0.93 13.07
C ALA A 42 -7.96 -0.32 12.31
N GLU A 43 -8.81 -0.17 11.30
CA GLU A 43 -9.24 -1.30 10.47
C GLU A 43 -8.08 -1.86 9.64
N ILE A 44 -7.21 -1.00 9.15
CA ILE A 44 -6.01 -1.44 8.45
C ILE A 44 -5.09 -2.20 9.40
N LYS A 45 -4.89 -1.63 10.59
CA LYS A 45 -3.97 -2.20 11.57
C LYS A 45 -4.40 -3.58 12.04
N SER A 46 -5.70 -3.84 12.08
CA SER A 46 -6.20 -5.15 12.50
C SER A 46 -5.78 -6.26 11.54
N THR A 47 -5.62 -5.97 10.26
CA THR A 47 -5.18 -6.92 9.25
C THR A 47 -3.68 -6.85 9.01
N TYR A 48 -3.15 -5.64 8.91
CA TYR A 48 -1.73 -5.40 8.64
C TYR A 48 -1.07 -4.82 9.87
N ARG A 49 -0.67 -5.70 10.79
CA ARG A 49 -0.15 -5.29 12.10
C ARG A 49 1.14 -4.49 12.02
N ASN A 50 1.93 -4.73 10.97
CA ASN A 50 3.20 -4.03 10.76
C ASN A 50 3.08 -2.76 9.93
N ALA A 51 1.85 -2.37 9.56
CA ALA A 51 1.65 -1.13 8.84
C ALA A 51 2.01 0.06 9.72
N SER A 52 2.65 1.06 9.11
CA SER A 52 3.00 2.31 9.77
C SER A 52 2.12 3.43 9.28
N PHE A 53 1.62 4.24 10.20
CA PHE A 53 0.73 5.35 9.87
C PHE A 53 1.49 6.66 10.00
N ILE A 54 1.52 7.40 8.91
CA ILE A 54 2.34 8.60 8.78
C ILE A 54 1.43 9.78 8.44
N ALA A 55 1.91 11.00 8.66
CA ALA A 55 1.15 12.21 8.37
C ALA A 55 0.59 12.22 6.95
N ASN A 56 -0.43 13.00 6.72
CA ASN A 56 -1.05 13.22 5.41
C ASN A 56 -1.74 11.97 4.85
N ASN A 57 -2.33 11.17 5.74
CA ASN A 57 -3.06 9.96 5.37
C ASN A 57 -2.20 8.90 4.68
N ARG A 58 -0.89 8.95 4.89
CA ARG A 58 0.01 7.94 4.33
C ARG A 58 0.05 6.72 5.22
N VAL A 59 0.01 5.54 4.58
CA VAL A 59 0.18 4.27 5.28
C VAL A 59 1.29 3.51 4.56
N VAL A 60 2.23 2.97 5.33
CA VAL A 60 3.34 2.19 4.79
C VAL A 60 3.10 0.73 5.10
N PHE A 61 3.03 -0.08 4.06
CA PHE A 61 2.85 -1.53 4.18
C PHE A 61 4.16 -2.23 3.89
N ASN A 62 4.47 -3.26 4.69
CA ASN A 62 5.59 -4.14 4.42
C ASN A 62 5.12 -5.21 3.43
N ILE A 63 5.87 -5.40 2.37
CA ILE A 63 5.54 -6.35 1.31
C ILE A 63 6.63 -7.42 1.27
N LYS A 64 6.23 -8.67 1.21
CA LYS A 64 7.14 -9.83 1.24
C LYS A 64 8.06 -9.72 2.45
N GLY A 65 7.46 -9.76 3.62
CA GLY A 65 8.19 -9.54 4.87
C GLY A 65 8.70 -8.11 4.91
N ASN A 66 10.02 -7.96 4.96
CA ASN A 66 10.65 -6.64 5.01
C ASN A 66 11.33 -6.24 3.71
N ARG A 67 11.16 -7.02 2.65
CA ARG A 67 11.92 -6.81 1.42
C ARG A 67 11.51 -5.55 0.68
N TYR A 68 10.21 -5.28 0.63
CA TYR A 68 9.67 -4.14 -0.11
C TYR A 68 8.74 -3.32 0.76
N ARG A 69 8.55 -2.05 0.35
CA ARG A 69 7.63 -1.12 1.01
C ARG A 69 6.65 -0.58 -0.01
N LEU A 70 5.40 -0.45 0.40
CA LEU A 70 4.35 0.18 -0.39
C LEU A 70 3.79 1.33 0.42
N ILE A 71 3.74 2.52 -0.16
CA ILE A 71 3.15 3.68 0.50
C ILE A 71 1.87 4.03 -0.23
N ALA A 72 0.78 4.13 0.51
CA ALA A 72 -0.51 4.53 -0.01
C ALA A 72 -1.02 5.76 0.73
N ALA A 73 -1.67 6.65 0.00
CA ALA A 73 -2.44 7.73 0.59
C ALA A 73 -3.89 7.30 0.56
N ILE A 74 -4.54 7.25 1.72
CA ILE A 74 -5.88 6.68 1.82
C ILE A 74 -6.90 7.75 2.13
N GLN A 75 -7.89 7.86 1.24
CA GLN A 75 -9.04 8.73 1.43
C GLN A 75 -10.16 7.88 2.00
N TYR A 76 -10.19 7.75 3.32
CA TYR A 76 -11.15 6.86 3.99
C TYR A 76 -12.59 7.23 3.65
N GLN A 77 -12.86 8.52 3.62
CA GLN A 77 -14.20 9.03 3.39
C GLN A 77 -14.74 8.70 2.01
N HIS A 78 -13.85 8.65 1.03
CA HIS A 78 -14.23 8.42 -0.38
C HIS A 78 -13.91 7.01 -0.86
N GLY A 79 -13.29 6.19 -0.03
CA GLY A 79 -12.96 4.82 -0.40
C GLY A 79 -11.90 4.72 -1.49
N ILE A 80 -10.93 5.63 -1.50
CA ILE A 80 -9.89 5.66 -2.52
C ILE A 80 -8.52 5.44 -1.89
N VAL A 81 -7.73 4.57 -2.53
CA VAL A 81 -6.36 4.29 -2.13
C VAL A 81 -5.44 4.69 -3.27
N TYR A 82 -4.62 5.71 -3.03
CA TYR A 82 -3.65 6.16 -4.03
C TYR A 82 -2.31 5.50 -3.74
N ILE A 83 -1.78 4.76 -4.70
CA ILE A 83 -0.44 4.19 -4.57
C ILE A 83 0.57 5.31 -4.84
N ARG A 84 1.36 5.64 -3.82
CA ARG A 84 2.34 6.73 -3.92
C ARG A 84 3.75 6.24 -4.18
N PHE A 85 4.06 5.02 -3.74
CA PHE A 85 5.40 4.48 -3.87
C PHE A 85 5.35 2.98 -3.69
N VAL A 86 6.17 2.26 -4.46
CA VAL A 86 6.51 0.88 -4.18
C VAL A 86 7.97 0.69 -4.55
N GLY A 87 8.74 0.12 -3.64
CA GLY A 87 10.17 -0.03 -3.85
C GLY A 87 10.80 -0.93 -2.79
N SER A 88 12.11 -1.09 -2.89
CA SER A 88 12.87 -1.86 -1.92
C SER A 88 12.95 -1.11 -0.59
N HIS A 89 13.31 -1.84 0.47
CA HIS A 89 13.55 -1.22 1.76
C HIS A 89 14.60 -0.11 1.65
N LYS A 90 15.64 -0.35 0.89
CA LYS A 90 16.71 0.61 0.71
C LYS A 90 16.24 1.88 0.00
N GLU A 91 15.43 1.72 -1.04
CA GLU A 91 14.85 2.86 -1.74
C GLU A 91 13.92 3.65 -0.83
N TYR A 92 13.14 2.95 -0.01
CA TYR A 92 12.25 3.59 0.94
C TYR A 92 13.01 4.49 1.92
N GLU A 93 14.20 4.09 2.33
CA GLU A 93 15.00 4.88 3.28
C GLU A 93 15.46 6.21 2.72
N THR A 94 15.39 6.42 1.42
CA THR A 94 15.84 7.65 0.77
C THR A 94 14.72 8.65 0.50
N ILE A 95 13.47 8.33 0.84
CA ILE A 95 12.32 9.18 0.53
C ILE A 95 11.65 9.67 1.80
N ASP A 96 10.87 10.74 1.66
CA ASP A 96 10.00 11.23 2.72
C ASP A 96 8.60 10.69 2.49
N ALA A 97 8.21 9.67 3.25
CA ALA A 97 6.94 8.97 3.06
C ALA A 97 5.73 9.89 3.24
N ALA A 98 5.84 10.92 4.08
CA ALA A 98 4.73 11.85 4.33
C ALA A 98 4.52 12.82 3.17
N ALA A 99 5.56 13.04 2.37
CA ALA A 99 5.53 14.06 1.31
C ALA A 99 5.34 13.49 -0.09
N ILE A 100 5.62 12.19 -0.25
CA ILE A 100 5.62 11.58 -1.58
C ILE A 100 4.21 11.47 -2.18
#